data_a0078709e30f8ad5d1a9a1f77ffcf692
#
_entry.id   a0078709e30f8ad5d1a9a1f77ffcf692
#
_cell.length_a   1.000
_cell.length_b   1.000
_cell.length_c   1.000
_cell.angle_alpha   90.00
_cell.angle_beta   90.00
_cell.angle_gamma   90.00
#
_symmetry.space_group_name_H-M   'P 1'
#
loop_
_entity.id
_entity.type
_entity.pdbx_description
1 polymer ?
#
loop_
_entity_poly.entity_id
_entity_poly.type
_entity_poly.pdbx_seq_one_letter_code
_entity_poly.pdbx_strand_id
1 'polypeptide(L)'
;ASDVYKRQVYGLLHSKQYRERFVDDLKKSLPRIPIVDNVQDFMSFYKAGKELADLHLNYEQGINEQAVGQDRDYLFFAVMPMLAHRACGVDVNGDMDIWQNDWTDETYQCFAVDKIRFAKVRDENGKLVTDKTRIIYNDHITIENIPLKAYEYVVNGKSAIEWIMERYAVTIDKASQIKNDPNDWSREHEQPRYILDLLLSVVMLSCQTADIVSTLPILRL
;
A
#
# COMPACT_ATOMS: atom_id res chain seq x y z
N ALA A 1 -21.17 22.24 2.00
CA ALA A 1 -19.77 22.55 2.28
C ALA A 1 -19.01 22.46 0.97
N SER A 2 -18.22 23.48 0.65
CA SER A 2 -17.41 23.45 -0.57
C SER A 2 -16.42 22.28 -0.50
N ASP A 3 -16.04 21.75 -1.63
CA ASP A 3 -15.03 20.69 -1.75
C ASP A 3 -13.71 21.07 -1.05
N VAL A 4 -13.41 22.36 -0.99
CA VAL A 4 -12.26 22.93 -0.27
C VAL A 4 -12.23 22.51 1.21
N TYR A 5 -13.36 22.63 1.93
CA TYR A 5 -13.43 22.22 3.34
C TYR A 5 -13.27 20.72 3.52
N LYS A 6 -13.86 19.90 2.65
CA LYS A 6 -13.70 18.44 2.73
C LYS A 6 -12.25 18.04 2.57
N ARG A 7 -11.56 18.63 1.60
CA ARG A 7 -10.14 18.36 1.35
C ARG A 7 -9.25 18.89 2.48
N GLN A 8 -9.54 20.08 3.02
CA GLN A 8 -8.83 20.62 4.17
C GLN A 8 -8.97 19.71 5.40
N VAL A 9 -10.19 19.28 5.72
CA VAL A 9 -10.45 18.32 6.81
C VAL A 9 -9.71 17.02 6.58
N TYR A 10 -9.68 16.51 5.34
CA TYR A 10 -8.96 15.29 5.02
C TYR A 10 -7.46 15.41 5.31
N GLY A 11 -6.84 16.52 4.92
CA GLY A 11 -5.44 16.79 5.26
C GLY A 11 -5.20 16.92 6.75
N LEU A 12 -6.09 17.61 7.47
CA LEU A 12 -6.01 17.78 8.92
C LEU A 12 -6.09 16.44 9.68
N LEU A 13 -6.97 15.53 9.25
CA LEU A 13 -7.12 14.20 9.85
C LEU A 13 -5.86 13.31 9.69
N HIS A 14 -4.99 13.63 8.74
CA HIS A 14 -3.70 12.98 8.56
C HIS A 14 -2.58 13.62 9.39
N SER A 15 -2.82 14.79 9.99
CA SER A 15 -1.82 15.45 10.84
C SER A 15 -1.42 14.53 12.00
N LYS A 16 -0.12 14.39 12.21
CA LYS A 16 0.44 13.56 13.27
C LYS A 16 -0.03 14.04 14.65
N GLN A 17 0.01 15.37 14.89
CA GLN A 17 -0.43 15.98 16.15
C GLN A 17 -1.93 15.71 16.42
N TYR A 18 -2.77 15.79 15.37
CA TYR A 18 -4.18 15.49 15.51
C TYR A 18 -4.40 14.03 15.90
N ARG A 19 -3.76 13.11 15.22
CA ARG A 19 -3.90 11.66 15.45
C ARG A 19 -3.36 11.25 16.83
N GLU A 20 -2.25 11.80 17.26
CA GLU A 20 -1.69 11.57 18.59
C GLU A 20 -2.58 12.12 19.70
N ARG A 21 -3.12 13.34 19.53
CA ARG A 21 -3.97 14.01 20.52
C ARG A 21 -5.30 13.30 20.71
N PHE A 22 -5.91 12.80 19.66
CA PHE A 22 -7.27 12.24 19.68
C PHE A 22 -7.29 10.71 19.44
N VAL A 23 -6.19 10.01 19.67
CA VAL A 23 -6.07 8.57 19.39
C VAL A 23 -7.16 7.74 20.05
N ASP A 24 -7.55 8.04 21.26
CA ASP A 24 -8.57 7.28 22.00
C ASP A 24 -9.99 7.73 21.65
N ASP A 25 -10.18 8.99 21.31
CA ASP A 25 -11.48 9.52 20.87
C ASP A 25 -11.83 8.97 19.47
N LEU A 26 -10.86 8.89 18.56
CA LEU A 26 -11.06 8.37 17.21
C LEU A 26 -11.47 6.88 17.16
N LYS A 27 -11.21 6.14 18.24
CA LYS A 27 -11.66 4.75 18.38
C LYS A 27 -13.13 4.62 18.82
N LYS A 28 -13.70 5.66 19.41
CA LYS A 28 -15.00 5.59 20.12
C LYS A 28 -16.05 6.53 19.56
N SER A 29 -15.66 7.57 18.85
CA SER A 29 -16.56 8.62 18.40
C SER A 29 -16.13 9.22 17.07
N LEU A 30 -17.05 9.98 16.46
CA LEU A 30 -16.74 10.75 15.25
C LEU A 30 -15.68 11.81 15.55
N PRO A 31 -14.76 12.08 14.60
CA PRO A 31 -13.71 13.07 14.79
C PRO A 31 -14.28 14.47 15.03
N ARG A 32 -13.75 15.16 16.02
CA ARG A 32 -13.99 16.58 16.25
C ARG A 32 -12.96 17.37 15.47
N ILE A 33 -13.41 18.22 14.56
CA ILE A 33 -12.54 18.99 13.67
C ILE A 33 -12.23 20.33 14.33
N PRO A 34 -10.97 20.61 14.69
CA PRO A 34 -10.58 21.93 15.18
C PRO A 34 -10.64 22.97 14.06
N ILE A 35 -10.91 24.21 14.45
CA ILE A 35 -10.87 25.34 13.53
C ILE A 35 -9.41 25.72 13.31
N VAL A 36 -9.02 25.88 12.03
CA VAL A 36 -7.69 26.39 11.67
C VAL A 36 -7.83 27.88 11.36
N ASP A 37 -7.39 28.73 12.28
CA ASP A 37 -7.58 30.19 12.19
C ASP A 37 -6.58 30.85 11.21
N ASN A 38 -5.44 30.24 10.99
CA ASN A 38 -4.45 30.78 10.06
C ASN A 38 -4.75 30.35 8.63
N VAL A 39 -4.90 31.33 7.73
CA VAL A 39 -5.21 31.08 6.30
C VAL A 39 -4.12 30.28 5.61
N GLN A 40 -2.84 30.48 5.92
CA GLN A 40 -1.75 29.73 5.31
C GLN A 40 -1.78 28.26 5.75
N ASP A 41 -2.01 28.00 7.04
CA ASP A 41 -2.14 26.65 7.57
C ASP A 41 -3.37 25.95 6.97
N PHE A 42 -4.50 26.66 6.89
CA PHE A 42 -5.71 26.16 6.23
C PHE A 42 -5.42 25.73 4.78
N MET A 43 -4.74 26.59 4.02
CA MET A 43 -4.39 26.31 2.62
C MET A 43 -3.38 25.16 2.51
N SER A 44 -2.47 25.01 3.46
CA SER A 44 -1.52 23.89 3.50
C SER A 44 -2.25 22.57 3.75
N PHE A 45 -3.17 22.53 4.73
CA PHE A 45 -4.02 21.34 4.95
C PHE A 45 -4.92 21.05 3.76
N TYR A 46 -5.45 22.07 3.09
CA TYR A 46 -6.27 21.89 1.88
C TYR A 46 -5.47 21.26 0.73
N LYS A 47 -4.28 21.78 0.43
CA LYS A 47 -3.42 21.26 -0.65
C LYS A 47 -3.02 19.82 -0.37
N ALA A 48 -2.50 19.54 0.82
CA ALA A 48 -2.13 18.20 1.22
C ALA A 48 -3.33 17.25 1.20
N GLY A 49 -4.49 17.69 1.69
CA GLY A 49 -5.70 16.88 1.68
C GLY A 49 -6.24 16.60 0.28
N LYS A 50 -6.01 17.51 -0.68
CA LYS A 50 -6.31 17.28 -2.09
C LYS A 50 -5.39 16.19 -2.66
N GLU A 51 -4.07 16.35 -2.49
CA GLU A 51 -3.07 15.39 -2.96
C GLU A 51 -3.28 13.99 -2.35
N LEU A 52 -3.50 13.92 -1.03
CA LEU A 52 -3.79 12.68 -0.33
C LEU A 52 -5.06 12.01 -0.85
N ALA A 53 -6.13 12.78 -1.07
CA ALA A 53 -7.37 12.21 -1.56
C ALA A 53 -7.25 11.71 -3.01
N ASP A 54 -6.56 12.44 -3.87
CA ASP A 54 -6.32 12.03 -5.25
C ASP A 54 -5.45 10.74 -5.27
N LEU A 55 -4.43 10.67 -4.41
CA LEU A 55 -3.59 9.49 -4.24
C LEU A 55 -4.37 8.28 -3.73
N HIS A 56 -5.19 8.45 -2.68
CA HIS A 56 -5.90 7.36 -2.02
C HIS A 56 -7.12 6.85 -2.81
N LEU A 57 -7.69 7.68 -3.70
CA LEU A 57 -8.79 7.26 -4.57
C LEU A 57 -8.30 6.54 -5.83
N ASN A 58 -7.09 6.83 -6.27
CA ASN A 58 -6.60 6.42 -7.58
C ASN A 58 -5.47 5.36 -7.52
N TYR A 59 -5.22 4.76 -6.36
CA TYR A 59 -4.09 3.83 -6.19
C TYR A 59 -4.20 2.55 -7.05
N GLU A 60 -5.40 2.17 -7.47
CA GLU A 60 -5.63 1.02 -8.36
C GLU A 60 -5.69 1.40 -9.85
N GLN A 61 -5.82 2.69 -10.20
CA GLN A 61 -6.00 3.11 -11.60
C GLN A 61 -4.80 2.72 -12.46
N GLY A 62 -3.59 2.92 -11.95
CA GLY A 62 -2.38 2.54 -12.67
C GLY A 62 -2.27 1.04 -12.95
N ILE A 63 -2.92 0.19 -12.14
CA ILE A 63 -2.98 -1.25 -12.31
C ILE A 63 -4.00 -1.60 -13.41
N ASN A 64 -5.18 -0.98 -13.35
CA ASN A 64 -6.29 -1.27 -14.26
C ASN A 64 -6.07 -0.68 -15.67
N GLU A 65 -5.54 0.53 -15.79
CA GLU A 65 -5.24 1.16 -17.07
C GLU A 65 -4.14 0.41 -17.85
N GLN A 66 -3.18 -0.15 -17.13
CA GLN A 66 -2.12 -0.96 -17.73
C GLN A 66 -2.63 -2.34 -18.16
N ALA A 67 -3.65 -2.89 -17.49
CA ALA A 67 -4.30 -4.13 -17.88
C ALA A 67 -5.11 -4.00 -19.19
N VAL A 68 -5.56 -2.80 -19.54
CA VAL A 68 -6.41 -2.52 -20.71
C VAL A 68 -5.59 -2.04 -21.93
N GLY A 69 -4.32 -1.68 -21.77
CA GLY A 69 -3.44 -1.22 -22.85
C GLY A 69 -3.20 -2.30 -23.91
N GLN A 70 -3.39 -1.93 -25.17
CA GLN A 70 -3.46 -2.81 -26.36
C GLN A 70 -2.16 -3.55 -26.73
N ASP A 71 -1.04 -3.31 -26.06
CA ASP A 71 0.21 -4.04 -26.26
C ASP A 71 0.57 -4.77 -24.97
N ARG A 72 0.24 -6.06 -24.93
CA ARG A 72 0.64 -7.00 -23.87
C ARG A 72 2.14 -7.32 -23.91
N ASP A 73 2.94 -6.43 -24.47
CA ASP A 73 4.34 -6.63 -24.67
C ASP A 73 5.18 -6.40 -23.40
N TYR A 74 6.34 -6.98 -23.42
CA TYR A 74 7.41 -7.06 -22.42
C TYR A 74 7.58 -5.85 -21.45
N LEU A 75 7.26 -4.64 -21.88
CA LEU A 75 7.28 -3.42 -21.07
C LEU A 75 6.25 -3.42 -19.93
N PHE A 76 5.13 -4.10 -20.08
CA PHE A 76 4.07 -4.16 -19.09
C PHE A 76 4.53 -4.85 -17.79
N PHE A 77 5.29 -5.92 -17.90
CA PHE A 77 5.78 -6.66 -16.74
C PHE A 77 6.78 -5.92 -15.87
N ALA A 78 7.46 -4.95 -16.43
CA ALA A 78 8.46 -4.18 -15.70
C ALA A 78 7.91 -2.87 -15.12
N VAL A 79 6.68 -2.45 -15.45
CA VAL A 79 6.20 -1.10 -15.13
C VAL A 79 6.03 -0.87 -13.64
N MET A 80 5.27 -1.70 -12.92
CA MET A 80 5.06 -1.48 -11.48
C MET A 80 6.33 -1.64 -10.65
N PRO A 81 7.15 -2.70 -10.84
CA PRO A 81 8.47 -2.76 -10.22
C PRO A 81 9.35 -1.54 -10.50
N MET A 82 9.41 -1.09 -11.75
CA MET A 82 10.18 0.13 -12.12
C MET A 82 9.63 1.39 -11.46
N LEU A 83 8.32 1.55 -11.39
CA LEU A 83 7.68 2.70 -10.74
C LEU A 83 7.97 2.70 -9.23
N ALA A 84 7.85 1.54 -8.57
CA ALA A 84 8.16 1.38 -7.16
C ALA A 84 9.65 1.65 -6.87
N HIS A 85 10.54 1.19 -7.73
CA HIS A 85 11.97 1.48 -7.61
C HIS A 85 12.23 2.99 -7.73
N ARG A 86 11.68 3.67 -8.74
CA ARG A 86 11.85 5.11 -8.94
C ARG A 86 11.23 5.94 -7.81
N ALA A 87 10.05 5.54 -7.34
CA ALA A 87 9.31 6.32 -6.34
C ALA A 87 9.88 6.20 -4.93
N CYS A 88 10.38 5.02 -4.55
CA CYS A 88 10.81 4.75 -3.18
C CYS A 88 11.97 3.76 -3.04
N GLY A 89 12.66 3.42 -4.12
CA GLY A 89 13.87 2.58 -4.07
C GLY A 89 13.61 1.09 -3.82
N VAL A 90 12.37 0.64 -3.98
CA VAL A 90 11.99 -0.76 -3.77
C VAL A 90 12.48 -1.63 -4.93
N ASP A 91 13.07 -2.77 -4.62
CA ASP A 91 13.49 -3.77 -5.58
C ASP A 91 12.58 -5.00 -5.50
N VAL A 92 12.30 -5.60 -6.66
CA VAL A 92 11.53 -6.83 -6.77
C VAL A 92 12.45 -7.90 -7.38
N ASN A 93 12.82 -8.87 -6.56
CA ASN A 93 13.67 -9.98 -6.96
C ASN A 93 12.83 -11.23 -7.18
N GLY A 94 13.02 -11.86 -8.33
CA GLY A 94 12.37 -13.12 -8.70
C GLY A 94 13.15 -13.80 -9.81
N ASP A 95 12.80 -15.04 -10.09
CA ASP A 95 13.41 -15.77 -11.20
C ASP A 95 13.10 -15.07 -12.52
N MET A 96 14.10 -14.91 -13.38
CA MET A 96 13.99 -14.16 -14.65
C MET A 96 12.88 -14.69 -15.56
N ASP A 97 12.62 -16.00 -15.50
CA ASP A 97 11.58 -16.65 -16.31
C ASP A 97 10.16 -16.27 -15.90
N ILE A 98 9.95 -15.75 -14.68
CA ILE A 98 8.66 -15.26 -14.17
C ILE A 98 8.14 -14.08 -15.00
N TRP A 99 9.03 -13.32 -15.63
CA TRP A 99 8.69 -12.10 -16.36
C TRP A 99 8.38 -12.33 -17.85
N GLN A 100 8.27 -13.60 -18.28
CA GLN A 100 7.91 -13.92 -19.66
C GLN A 100 6.42 -13.69 -19.97
N ASN A 101 6.13 -13.38 -21.22
CA ASN A 101 4.84 -12.84 -21.68
C ASN A 101 3.71 -13.86 -21.83
N ASP A 102 3.95 -15.14 -21.57
CA ASP A 102 2.93 -16.16 -21.78
C ASP A 102 2.05 -16.32 -20.53
N TRP A 103 0.77 -16.04 -20.68
CA TRP A 103 -0.28 -16.26 -19.68
C TRP A 103 -0.65 -17.74 -19.60
N THR A 104 0.30 -18.56 -19.21
CA THR A 104 0.11 -20.00 -19.00
C THR A 104 -0.26 -20.25 -17.52
N ASP A 105 -0.73 -21.46 -17.21
CA ASP A 105 -0.95 -21.89 -15.84
C ASP A 105 0.32 -21.78 -15.00
N GLU A 106 1.49 -21.94 -15.58
CA GLU A 106 2.79 -21.77 -14.93
C GLU A 106 3.02 -20.32 -14.53
N THR A 107 2.68 -19.35 -15.39
CA THR A 107 2.77 -17.92 -15.09
C THR A 107 1.87 -17.54 -13.90
N TYR A 108 0.64 -18.07 -13.86
CA TYR A 108 -0.24 -17.85 -12.70
C TYR A 108 0.35 -18.43 -11.42
N GLN A 109 0.98 -19.61 -11.49
CA GLN A 109 1.63 -20.22 -10.32
C GLN A 109 2.80 -19.36 -9.80
N CYS A 110 3.58 -18.78 -10.68
CA CYS A 110 4.70 -17.89 -10.29
C CYS A 110 4.25 -16.67 -9.50
N PHE A 111 3.05 -16.13 -9.78
CA PHE A 111 2.49 -14.97 -9.09
C PHE A 111 1.48 -15.31 -8.00
N ALA A 112 1.09 -16.57 -7.89
CA ALA A 112 0.13 -17.00 -6.88
C ALA A 112 0.68 -16.78 -5.46
N VAL A 113 -0.20 -16.37 -4.56
CA VAL A 113 0.12 -16.19 -3.15
C VAL A 113 -0.51 -17.32 -2.33
N ASP A 114 0.21 -17.77 -1.31
CA ASP A 114 -0.34 -18.53 -0.19
C ASP A 114 -0.44 -17.61 1.02
N LYS A 115 0.70 -17.09 1.46
CA LYS A 115 0.78 -16.17 2.58
C LYS A 115 1.96 -15.21 2.40
N ILE A 116 1.65 -13.95 2.18
CA ILE A 116 2.65 -12.89 2.14
C ILE A 116 3.16 -12.63 3.56
N ARG A 117 4.49 -12.56 3.76
CA ARG A 117 5.11 -12.43 5.08
C ARG A 117 6.34 -11.53 5.05
N PHE A 118 6.64 -10.93 6.18
CA PHE A 118 7.94 -10.27 6.36
C PHE A 118 9.08 -11.30 6.44
N ALA A 119 10.22 -10.93 5.92
CA ALA A 119 11.44 -11.68 6.15
C ALA A 119 11.82 -11.64 7.64
N LYS A 120 12.68 -12.60 8.05
CA LYS A 120 13.25 -12.63 9.39
C LYS A 120 14.76 -12.62 9.28
N VAL A 121 15.39 -11.81 10.12
CA VAL A 121 16.85 -11.71 10.23
C VAL A 121 17.26 -11.98 11.67
N ARG A 122 18.52 -12.32 11.88
CA ARG A 122 19.09 -12.44 13.23
C ARG A 122 19.64 -11.07 13.64
N ASP A 123 19.25 -10.62 14.82
CA ASP A 123 19.84 -9.43 15.43
C ASP A 123 21.26 -9.70 15.97
N GLU A 124 21.90 -8.70 16.53
CA GLU A 124 23.24 -8.77 17.10
C GLU A 124 23.38 -9.85 18.21
N ASN A 125 22.27 -10.21 18.84
CA ASN A 125 22.19 -11.24 19.88
C ASN A 125 21.82 -12.63 19.33
N GLY A 126 21.72 -12.77 18.00
CA GLY A 126 21.34 -14.02 17.33
C GLY A 126 19.84 -14.34 17.38
N LYS A 127 18.99 -13.44 17.92
CA LYS A 127 17.54 -13.61 18.00
C LYS A 127 16.90 -13.30 16.64
N LEU A 128 15.94 -14.13 16.23
CA LEU A 128 15.14 -13.87 15.02
C LEU A 128 14.20 -12.68 15.26
N VAL A 129 14.36 -11.64 14.45
CA VAL A 129 13.53 -10.45 14.42
C VAL A 129 12.90 -10.25 13.04
N THR A 130 11.78 -9.56 12.98
CA THR A 130 11.09 -9.25 11.74
C THR A 130 11.83 -8.13 11.00
N ASP A 131 12.16 -8.38 9.75
CA ASP A 131 12.72 -7.38 8.83
C ASP A 131 11.61 -6.77 7.97
N LYS A 132 11.18 -5.55 8.34
CA LYS A 132 10.15 -4.83 7.59
C LYS A 132 10.65 -4.21 6.28
N THR A 133 11.95 -4.23 6.01
CA THR A 133 12.50 -3.78 4.73
C THR A 133 12.35 -4.81 3.63
N ARG A 134 11.94 -6.06 4.00
CA ARG A 134 11.82 -7.19 3.08
C ARG A 134 10.51 -7.93 3.28
N ILE A 135 9.78 -8.12 2.17
CA ILE A 135 8.56 -8.93 2.12
C ILE A 135 8.80 -10.13 1.22
N ILE A 136 8.58 -11.31 1.75
CA ILE A 136 8.51 -12.56 1.00
C ILE A 136 7.08 -12.65 0.48
N TYR A 137 6.91 -12.37 -0.82
CA TYR A 137 5.63 -12.38 -1.49
C TYR A 137 5.14 -13.82 -1.67
N ASN A 138 5.96 -14.67 -2.23
CA ASN A 138 5.79 -16.13 -2.32
C ASN A 138 7.18 -16.80 -2.36
N ASP A 139 7.27 -18.05 -2.79
CA ASP A 139 8.53 -18.78 -2.84
C ASP A 139 9.44 -18.35 -4.03
N HIS A 140 8.89 -17.61 -5.00
CA HIS A 140 9.60 -17.14 -6.19
C HIS A 140 9.97 -15.65 -6.11
N ILE A 141 9.18 -14.83 -5.39
CA ILE A 141 9.28 -13.38 -5.42
C ILE A 141 9.54 -12.83 -4.02
N THR A 142 10.55 -11.97 -3.91
CA THR A 142 10.86 -11.18 -2.72
C THR A 142 10.89 -9.69 -3.09
N ILE A 143 10.26 -8.86 -2.26
CA ILE A 143 10.31 -7.41 -2.36
C ILE A 143 11.30 -6.90 -1.33
N GLU A 144 12.29 -6.13 -1.75
CA GLU A 144 13.40 -5.65 -0.91
C GLU A 144 13.48 -4.13 -0.90
N ASN A 145 14.26 -3.60 0.03
CA ASN A 145 14.51 -2.16 0.17
C ASN A 145 13.25 -1.32 0.42
N ILE A 146 12.25 -1.91 1.11
CA ILE A 146 11.04 -1.16 1.46
C ILE A 146 11.40 -0.10 2.50
N PRO A 147 11.19 1.20 2.23
CA PRO A 147 11.48 2.26 3.19
C PRO A 147 10.60 2.13 4.44
N LEU A 148 11.21 2.22 5.63
CA LEU A 148 10.45 2.10 6.89
C LEU A 148 9.36 3.16 7.04
N LYS A 149 9.51 4.34 6.41
CA LYS A 149 8.46 5.37 6.39
C LYS A 149 7.14 4.90 5.76
N ALA A 150 7.18 3.88 4.88
CA ALA A 150 5.96 3.30 4.28
C ALA A 150 5.01 2.69 5.33
N TYR A 151 5.52 2.33 6.49
CA TYR A 151 4.72 1.79 7.59
C TYR A 151 4.11 2.86 8.50
N GLU A 152 4.42 4.14 8.28
CA GLU A 152 3.82 5.26 9.02
C GLU A 152 2.38 5.54 8.55
N TYR A 153 2.02 5.14 7.34
CA TYR A 153 0.63 5.20 6.87
C TYR A 153 -0.19 4.07 7.50
N VAL A 154 -0.86 4.42 8.60
CA VAL A 154 -1.62 3.49 9.43
C VAL A 154 -3.12 3.73 9.25
N VAL A 155 -3.86 2.65 8.97
CA VAL A 155 -5.31 2.62 8.86
C VAL A 155 -5.84 1.60 9.88
N ASN A 156 -6.71 2.04 10.79
CA ASN A 156 -7.30 1.17 11.83
C ASN A 156 -6.27 0.32 12.60
N GLY A 157 -5.15 0.94 12.98
CA GLY A 157 -4.14 0.32 13.85
C GLY A 157 -3.09 -0.54 13.15
N LYS A 158 -3.14 -0.71 11.84
CA LYS A 158 -2.14 -1.41 11.03
C LYS A 158 -1.70 -0.56 9.85
N SER A 159 -0.49 -0.77 9.36
CA SER A 159 -0.07 -0.14 8.11
C SER A 159 -0.90 -0.64 6.92
N ALA A 160 -1.04 0.19 5.90
CA ALA A 160 -1.76 -0.20 4.68
C ALA A 160 -1.13 -1.44 4.03
N ILE A 161 0.20 -1.57 4.08
CA ILE A 161 0.95 -2.73 3.60
C ILE A 161 0.52 -4.01 4.35
N GLU A 162 0.47 -3.96 5.70
CA GLU A 162 0.05 -5.11 6.51
C GLU A 162 -1.40 -5.51 6.22
N TRP A 163 -2.29 -4.55 5.91
CA TRP A 163 -3.66 -4.86 5.47
C TRP A 163 -3.70 -5.66 4.17
N ILE A 164 -2.89 -5.28 3.16
CA ILE A 164 -2.80 -6.03 1.90
C ILE A 164 -2.24 -7.43 2.14
N MET A 165 -1.16 -7.54 2.92
CA MET A 165 -0.55 -8.84 3.23
C MET A 165 -1.52 -9.81 3.91
N GLU A 166 -2.37 -9.32 4.81
CA GLU A 166 -3.39 -10.15 5.48
C GLU A 166 -4.58 -10.45 4.57
N ARG A 167 -5.02 -9.48 3.78
CA ARG A 167 -6.18 -9.62 2.90
C ARG A 167 -5.95 -10.66 1.81
N TYR A 168 -4.75 -10.66 1.25
CA TYR A 168 -4.37 -11.54 0.15
C TYR A 168 -3.60 -12.77 0.67
N ALA A 169 -4.21 -13.51 1.59
CA ALA A 169 -3.75 -14.80 2.06
C ALA A 169 -4.81 -15.87 1.80
N VAL A 170 -4.36 -17.05 1.41
CA VAL A 170 -5.25 -18.21 1.31
C VAL A 170 -5.69 -18.62 2.71
N THR A 171 -6.99 -18.69 2.92
CA THR A 171 -7.57 -19.04 4.22
C THR A 171 -8.70 -20.07 4.06
N ILE A 172 -8.89 -20.87 5.09
CA ILE A 172 -10.01 -21.82 5.15
C ILE A 172 -10.86 -21.43 6.37
N ASP A 173 -12.12 -21.12 6.15
CA ASP A 173 -13.06 -20.89 7.23
C ASP A 173 -13.29 -22.20 8.00
N LYS A 174 -13.06 -22.16 9.31
CA LYS A 174 -13.10 -23.38 10.15
C LYS A 174 -14.49 -23.96 10.29
N ALA A 175 -15.53 -23.14 10.21
CA ALA A 175 -16.91 -23.57 10.41
C ALA A 175 -17.51 -24.12 9.12
N SER A 176 -17.35 -23.42 8.01
CA SER A 176 -17.91 -23.78 6.71
C SER A 176 -16.99 -24.65 5.86
N GLN A 177 -15.69 -24.74 6.20
CA GLN A 177 -14.63 -25.38 5.39
C GLN A 177 -14.47 -24.74 4.00
N ILE A 178 -15.01 -23.54 3.80
CA ILE A 178 -14.87 -22.82 2.53
C ILE A 178 -13.45 -22.25 2.45
N LYS A 179 -12.76 -22.57 1.36
CA LYS A 179 -11.47 -21.98 1.01
C LYS A 179 -11.71 -20.60 0.40
N ASN A 180 -11.08 -19.59 0.95
CA ASN A 180 -10.98 -18.26 0.35
C ASN A 180 -9.59 -18.15 -0.29
N ASP A 181 -9.56 -18.17 -1.61
CA ASP A 181 -8.33 -18.10 -2.40
C ASP A 181 -8.31 -16.83 -3.23
N PRO A 182 -7.49 -15.82 -2.88
CA PRO A 182 -7.43 -14.57 -3.63
C PRO A 182 -6.88 -14.74 -5.05
N ASN A 183 -6.21 -15.85 -5.35
CA ASN A 183 -5.69 -16.14 -6.67
C ASN A 183 -6.80 -16.46 -7.68
N ASP A 184 -7.98 -16.89 -7.23
CA ASP A 184 -9.12 -17.18 -8.11
C ASP A 184 -9.55 -15.93 -8.87
N TRP A 185 -9.58 -14.77 -8.19
CA TRP A 185 -9.88 -13.50 -8.85
C TRP A 185 -8.88 -13.17 -9.96
N SER A 186 -7.59 -13.39 -9.72
CA SER A 186 -6.53 -13.15 -10.71
C SER A 186 -6.69 -14.03 -11.95
N ARG A 187 -7.12 -15.28 -11.77
CA ARG A 187 -7.41 -16.20 -12.88
C ARG A 187 -8.66 -15.79 -13.65
N GLU A 188 -9.75 -15.49 -12.96
CA GLU A 188 -11.01 -15.08 -13.57
C GLU A 188 -10.90 -13.81 -14.41
N HIS A 189 -9.98 -12.89 -14.02
CA HIS A 189 -9.78 -11.61 -14.71
C HIS A 189 -8.53 -11.59 -15.60
N GLU A 190 -7.87 -12.73 -15.78
CA GLU A 190 -6.64 -12.84 -16.58
C GLU A 190 -5.54 -11.83 -16.14
N GLN A 191 -5.41 -11.60 -14.83
CA GLN A 191 -4.46 -10.66 -14.22
C GLN A 191 -3.58 -11.36 -13.17
N PRO A 192 -2.64 -12.22 -13.56
CA PRO A 192 -1.84 -13.02 -12.63
C PRO A 192 -1.01 -12.17 -11.66
N ARG A 193 -0.59 -10.96 -12.08
CA ARG A 193 0.24 -10.06 -11.27
C ARG A 193 -0.54 -9.08 -10.39
N TYR A 194 -1.87 -9.09 -10.45
CA TYR A 194 -2.69 -8.10 -9.77
C TYR A 194 -2.30 -7.90 -8.30
N ILE A 195 -2.13 -8.98 -7.54
CA ILE A 195 -1.82 -8.91 -6.11
C ILE A 195 -0.42 -8.30 -5.86
N LEU A 196 0.57 -8.66 -6.69
CA LEU A 196 1.92 -8.09 -6.61
C LEU A 196 1.89 -6.59 -6.93
N ASP A 197 1.26 -6.22 -8.04
CA ASP A 197 1.17 -4.83 -8.49
C ASP A 197 0.39 -3.97 -7.49
N LEU A 198 -0.67 -4.51 -6.90
CA LEU A 198 -1.42 -3.85 -5.82
C LEU A 198 -0.55 -3.63 -4.59
N LEU A 199 0.22 -4.62 -4.15
CA LEU A 199 1.13 -4.48 -3.02
C LEU A 199 2.18 -3.40 -3.27
N LEU A 200 2.79 -3.38 -4.46
CA LEU A 200 3.77 -2.36 -4.85
C LEU A 200 3.14 -0.96 -4.91
N SER A 201 1.93 -0.85 -5.47
CA SER A 201 1.17 0.41 -5.48
C SER A 201 0.91 0.93 -4.07
N VAL A 202 0.52 0.05 -3.14
CA VAL A 202 0.29 0.42 -1.73
C VAL A 202 1.59 0.81 -1.02
N VAL A 203 2.74 0.20 -1.36
CA VAL A 203 4.04 0.64 -0.84
C VAL A 203 4.36 2.06 -1.31
N MET A 204 4.20 2.34 -2.62
CA MET A 204 4.42 3.69 -3.17
C MET A 204 3.49 4.71 -2.55
N LEU A 205 2.19 4.42 -2.51
CA LEU A 205 1.17 5.24 -1.87
C LEU A 205 1.51 5.56 -0.41
N SER A 206 1.97 4.56 0.34
CA SER A 206 2.35 4.73 1.74
C SER A 206 3.55 5.65 1.90
N CYS A 207 4.57 5.52 1.05
CA CYS A 207 5.72 6.43 1.02
C CYS A 207 5.30 7.87 0.70
N GLN A 208 4.49 8.06 -0.35
CA GLN A 208 4.01 9.37 -0.76
C GLN A 208 3.11 10.01 0.30
N THR A 209 2.24 9.20 0.94
CA THR A 209 1.41 9.66 2.06
C THR A 209 2.28 10.15 3.22
N ALA A 210 3.33 9.41 3.60
CA ALA A 210 4.26 9.82 4.65
C ALA A 210 4.98 11.13 4.27
N ASP A 211 5.43 11.26 3.03
CA ASP A 211 6.09 12.48 2.54
C ASP A 211 5.14 13.69 2.60
N ILE A 212 3.91 13.58 2.10
CA ILE A 212 2.92 14.66 2.16
C ILE A 212 2.60 15.03 3.61
N VAL A 213 2.37 14.03 4.48
CA VAL A 213 2.08 14.26 5.91
C VAL A 213 3.23 14.96 6.63
N SER A 214 4.48 14.68 6.23
CA SER A 214 5.67 15.33 6.80
C SER A 214 5.73 16.84 6.53
N THR A 215 5.06 17.33 5.48
CA THR A 215 5.02 18.75 5.10
C THR A 215 3.89 19.53 5.77
N LEU A 216 2.99 18.85 6.50
CA LEU A 216 1.86 19.52 7.15
C LEU A 216 2.32 20.48 8.24
N PRO A 217 1.66 21.65 8.38
CA PRO A 217 1.98 22.59 9.45
C PRO A 217 1.67 21.98 10.82
N ILE A 218 2.36 22.49 11.85
CA ILE A 218 2.09 22.10 13.23
C ILE A 218 0.67 22.57 13.61
N LEU A 219 -0.19 21.62 13.92
CA LEU A 219 -1.55 21.92 14.37
C LEU A 219 -1.51 22.43 15.82
N ARG A 220 -1.92 23.67 16.00
CA ARG A 220 -2.11 24.28 17.33
C ARG A 220 -3.51 23.90 17.82
N LEU A 221 -3.56 23.09 18.87
CA LEU A 221 -4.78 22.56 19.50
C LEU A 221 -5.00 23.22 20.84
#